data_84ba490c9b38aa92f17be489976df737
#
_entry.id   84ba490c9b38aa92f17be489976df737
#
_cell.length_a   1.000
_cell.length_b   1.000
_cell.length_c   1.000
_cell.angle_alpha   90.00
_cell.angle_beta   90.00
_cell.angle_gamma   90.00
#
_symmetry.space_group_name_H-M   'P 1'
#
loop_
_entity.id
_entity.type
_entity.pdbx_description
1 polymer ?
#
loop_
_entity_poly.entity_id
_entity_poly.type
_entity_poly.pdbx_seq_one_letter_code
_entity_poly.pdbx_strand_id
1 'polypeptide(L)'
;MKCYNSKKRKNGLMKDLILKLQDIFKKSPLGIMAVLAMDVAEIVLLSLNPFVIGSCIDGFFEHSYFWFYTLIALQFLLVAVHAINKILDTRVYERIIEAESNDYYVEKIKTGASDSQISSRLNLVDEIISFFEVDLVQIIDMLGGIVFSLIYIFTTSGLLLFFLAIAVSILVYIFTKRYHTKIASNNVKLQDHDETREEVISSRNEHQFRGFTRTILNLRISSSDLDAKAYLCTDVLQSVFLIFAIILTVKMGNYTSGQLFSIITYIMMLNERVCEINEVRVKVYNLIDSVTRLERNEE
;
A
#
# COMPACT_ATOMS: atom_id res chain seq x y z
N MET A 1 -30.62 -13.78 -8.74
CA MET A 1 -30.64 -13.79 -7.26
C MET A 1 -29.27 -13.84 -6.59
N LYS A 2 -28.29 -14.62 -7.06
CA LYS A 2 -26.93 -14.67 -6.45
C LYS A 2 -26.16 -13.33 -6.46
N CYS A 3 -26.26 -12.51 -7.50
CA CYS A 3 -25.59 -11.20 -7.57
C CYS A 3 -26.16 -10.13 -6.61
N TYR A 4 -27.46 -10.18 -6.33
CA TYR A 4 -28.11 -9.21 -5.44
C TYR A 4 -27.77 -9.46 -3.97
N ASN A 5 -27.68 -10.74 -3.56
CA ASN A 5 -27.25 -11.11 -2.21
C ASN A 5 -25.76 -10.79 -1.95
N SER A 6 -24.91 -10.92 -2.98
CA SER A 6 -23.48 -10.54 -2.90
C SER A 6 -23.29 -9.03 -2.66
N LYS A 7 -24.10 -8.19 -3.29
CA LYS A 7 -24.03 -6.72 -3.15
C LYS A 7 -24.54 -6.23 -1.78
N LYS A 8 -25.59 -6.87 -1.26
CA LYS A 8 -26.17 -6.55 0.07
C LYS A 8 -25.21 -6.99 1.20
N ARG A 9 -24.54 -8.13 1.03
CA ARG A 9 -23.51 -8.65 1.96
C ARG A 9 -22.26 -7.76 1.96
N LYS A 10 -21.81 -7.26 0.79
CA LYS A 10 -20.69 -6.31 0.70
C LYS A 10 -21.00 -4.95 1.38
N ASN A 11 -22.24 -4.47 1.29
CA ASN A 11 -22.63 -3.21 1.93
C ASN A 11 -22.72 -3.35 3.47
N GLY A 12 -23.14 -4.51 4.00
CA GLY A 12 -23.09 -4.81 5.43
C GLY A 12 -21.65 -4.81 5.94
N LEU A 13 -20.80 -5.62 5.32
CA LEU A 13 -19.38 -5.72 5.59
C LEU A 13 -18.63 -4.38 5.59
N MET A 14 -18.92 -3.52 4.62
CA MET A 14 -18.30 -2.18 4.55
C MET A 14 -18.74 -1.30 5.73
N LYS A 15 -19.99 -1.46 6.19
CA LYS A 15 -20.50 -0.71 7.34
C LYS A 15 -19.85 -1.17 8.64
N ASP A 16 -19.69 -2.47 8.80
CA ASP A 16 -19.09 -3.07 9.98
C ASP A 16 -17.60 -2.72 10.07
N LEU A 17 -16.89 -2.77 8.93
CA LEU A 17 -15.53 -2.26 8.80
C LEU A 17 -15.44 -0.80 9.27
N ILE A 18 -16.29 0.08 8.75
CA ILE A 18 -16.28 1.51 9.11
C ILE A 18 -16.54 1.70 10.62
N LEU A 19 -17.44 0.93 11.21
CA LEU A 19 -17.73 1.01 12.65
C LEU A 19 -16.51 0.59 13.48
N LYS A 20 -15.85 -0.52 13.12
CA LYS A 20 -14.63 -0.98 13.79
C LYS A 20 -13.48 0.03 13.67
N LEU A 21 -13.31 0.60 12.47
CA LEU A 21 -12.34 1.66 12.21
C LEU A 21 -12.63 2.92 13.06
N GLN A 22 -13.90 3.27 13.20
CA GLN A 22 -14.30 4.39 14.07
C GLN A 22 -14.02 4.13 15.55
N ASP A 23 -14.19 2.90 16.01
CA ASP A 23 -13.92 2.56 17.41
C ASP A 23 -12.42 2.58 17.73
N ILE A 24 -11.58 2.07 16.83
CA ILE A 24 -10.12 2.21 16.93
C ILE A 24 -9.72 3.69 16.96
N PHE A 25 -10.27 4.49 16.06
CA PHE A 25 -9.99 5.93 16.00
C PHE A 25 -10.39 6.66 17.30
N LYS A 26 -11.50 6.28 17.94
CA LYS A 26 -11.95 6.89 19.20
C LYS A 26 -11.02 6.61 20.38
N LYS A 27 -10.23 5.54 20.36
CA LYS A 27 -9.31 5.21 21.47
C LYS A 27 -8.15 6.21 21.59
N SER A 28 -7.64 6.72 20.47
CA SER A 28 -6.57 7.73 20.46
C SER A 28 -6.72 8.72 19.29
N PRO A 29 -7.76 9.55 19.26
CA PRO A 29 -8.05 10.39 18.09
C PRO A 29 -6.95 11.42 17.83
N LEU A 30 -6.40 12.05 18.87
CA LEU A 30 -5.32 13.01 18.74
C LEU A 30 -3.99 12.34 18.33
N GLY A 31 -3.73 11.13 18.85
CA GLY A 31 -2.53 10.37 18.49
C GLY A 31 -2.54 9.96 17.02
N ILE A 32 -3.63 9.33 16.56
CA ILE A 32 -3.79 8.91 15.16
C ILE A 32 -3.74 10.12 14.22
N MET A 33 -4.42 11.23 14.57
CA MET A 33 -4.35 12.45 13.74
C MET A 33 -2.95 13.05 13.67
N ALA A 34 -2.18 13.01 14.78
CA ALA A 34 -0.81 13.51 14.80
C ALA A 34 0.10 12.65 13.91
N VAL A 35 -0.02 11.30 13.97
CA VAL A 35 0.72 10.39 13.10
C VAL A 35 0.37 10.62 11.64
N LEU A 36 -0.91 10.63 11.28
CA LEU A 36 -1.36 10.90 9.91
C LEU A 36 -0.90 12.27 9.38
N ALA A 37 -0.87 13.29 10.22
CA ALA A 37 -0.38 14.61 9.83
C ALA A 37 1.13 14.59 9.56
N MET A 38 1.90 13.82 10.35
CA MET A 38 3.34 13.62 10.11
C MET A 38 3.60 12.81 8.85
N ASP A 39 2.81 11.75 8.60
CA ASP A 39 2.88 10.96 7.36
C ASP A 39 2.64 11.84 6.13
N VAL A 40 1.57 12.66 6.15
CA VAL A 40 1.27 13.59 5.06
C VAL A 40 2.40 14.61 4.88
N ALA A 41 2.97 15.13 5.96
CA ALA A 41 4.11 16.05 5.88
C ALA A 41 5.34 15.37 5.25
N GLU A 42 5.65 14.14 5.64
CA GLU A 42 6.73 13.34 5.07
C GLU A 42 6.52 13.10 3.56
N ILE A 43 5.31 12.69 3.16
CA ILE A 43 4.93 12.45 1.77
C ILE A 43 5.07 13.72 0.92
N VAL A 44 4.64 14.87 1.43
CA VAL A 44 4.80 16.15 0.74
C VAL A 44 6.28 16.49 0.55
N LEU A 45 7.10 16.35 1.60
CA LEU A 45 8.54 16.63 1.52
C LEU A 45 9.25 15.68 0.54
N LEU A 46 8.91 14.38 0.56
CA LEU A 46 9.44 13.39 -0.38
C LEU A 46 9.03 13.72 -1.82
N SER A 47 7.77 14.10 -2.02
CA SER A 47 7.25 14.44 -3.33
C SER A 47 7.86 15.73 -3.91
N LEU A 48 8.36 16.65 -3.08
CA LEU A 48 9.07 17.85 -3.51
C LEU A 48 10.53 17.58 -3.89
N ASN A 49 11.10 16.47 -3.46
CA ASN A 49 12.52 16.17 -3.63
C ASN A 49 13.00 16.21 -5.10
N PRO A 50 12.31 15.60 -6.10
CA PRO A 50 12.72 15.67 -7.49
C PRO A 50 12.75 17.09 -8.04
N PHE A 51 11.80 17.95 -7.64
CA PHE A 51 11.76 19.36 -8.03
C PHE A 51 12.95 20.13 -7.44
N VAL A 52 13.24 19.95 -6.16
CA VAL A 52 14.34 20.66 -5.48
C VAL A 52 15.69 20.22 -6.04
N ILE A 53 15.88 18.93 -6.32
CA ILE A 53 17.11 18.42 -6.95
C ILE A 53 17.29 19.03 -8.36
N GLY A 54 16.24 19.03 -9.17
CA GLY A 54 16.29 19.65 -10.50
C GLY A 54 16.62 21.13 -10.44
N SER A 55 15.96 21.88 -9.56
CA SER A 55 16.25 23.30 -9.35
C SER A 55 17.68 23.54 -8.82
N CYS A 56 18.21 22.61 -8.02
CA CYS A 56 19.60 22.66 -7.58
C CYS A 56 20.57 22.46 -8.75
N ILE A 57 20.30 21.53 -9.67
CA ILE A 57 21.10 21.32 -10.89
C ILE A 57 21.14 22.61 -11.72
N ASP A 58 19.99 23.22 -11.99
CA ASP A 58 19.92 24.47 -12.76
C ASP A 58 20.64 25.61 -12.03
N GLY A 59 20.48 25.73 -10.70
CA GLY A 59 21.15 26.72 -9.88
C GLY A 59 22.67 26.63 -9.97
N PHE A 60 23.26 25.42 -10.04
CA PHE A 60 24.71 25.27 -10.25
C PHE A 60 25.17 25.81 -11.60
N PHE A 61 24.41 25.62 -12.67
CA PHE A 61 24.74 26.20 -13.98
C PHE A 61 24.61 27.73 -14.00
N GLU A 62 23.70 28.30 -13.20
CA GLU A 62 23.48 29.73 -13.05
C GLU A 62 24.37 30.37 -11.95
N HIS A 63 25.28 29.62 -11.33
CA HIS A 63 26.10 30.07 -10.18
C HIS A 63 25.26 30.54 -8.97
N SER A 64 24.04 30.05 -8.80
CA SER A 64 23.15 30.33 -7.68
C SER A 64 23.11 29.18 -6.70
N TYR A 65 23.54 29.41 -5.47
CA TYR A 65 23.59 28.35 -4.43
C TYR A 65 22.31 28.29 -3.57
N PHE A 66 21.30 29.08 -3.86
CA PHE A 66 20.04 29.09 -3.11
C PHE A 66 19.39 27.70 -3.03
N TRP A 67 19.23 27.05 -4.17
CA TRP A 67 18.62 25.70 -4.24
C TRP A 67 19.48 24.60 -3.62
N PHE A 68 20.78 24.78 -3.57
CA PHE A 68 21.68 23.87 -2.87
C PHE A 68 21.45 23.90 -1.36
N TYR A 69 21.36 25.09 -0.76
CA TYR A 69 21.01 25.21 0.66
C TYR A 69 19.59 24.75 0.96
N THR A 70 18.64 24.96 0.02
CA THR A 70 17.27 24.46 0.13
C THR A 70 17.25 22.93 0.12
N LEU A 71 18.05 22.29 -0.73
CA LEU A 71 18.18 20.83 -0.77
C LEU A 71 18.72 20.27 0.53
N ILE A 72 19.79 20.89 1.08
CA ILE A 72 20.35 20.51 2.39
C ILE A 72 19.26 20.60 3.48
N ALA A 73 18.58 21.73 3.56
CA ALA A 73 17.52 21.94 4.54
C ALA A 73 16.39 20.92 4.40
N LEU A 74 15.95 20.62 3.15
CA LEU A 74 14.94 19.63 2.87
C LEU A 74 15.37 18.21 3.34
N GLN A 75 16.61 17.80 3.08
CA GLN A 75 17.11 16.48 3.48
C GLN A 75 17.17 16.34 5.01
N PHE A 76 17.68 17.36 5.73
CA PHE A 76 17.68 17.33 7.19
C PHE A 76 16.27 17.34 7.77
N LEU A 77 15.35 18.12 7.18
CA LEU A 77 13.95 18.14 7.58
C LEU A 77 13.28 16.79 7.37
N LEU A 78 13.50 16.14 6.22
CA LEU A 78 13.03 14.78 5.94
C LEU A 78 13.48 13.78 6.99
N VAL A 79 14.77 13.75 7.30
CA VAL A 79 15.33 12.85 8.32
C VAL A 79 14.71 13.11 9.69
N ALA A 80 14.53 14.38 10.06
CA ALA A 80 13.94 14.76 11.35
C ALA A 80 12.45 14.35 11.41
N VAL A 81 11.67 14.63 10.35
CA VAL A 81 10.25 14.26 10.27
C VAL A 81 10.10 12.74 10.32
N HIS A 82 10.87 12.01 9.52
CA HIS A 82 10.86 10.54 9.51
C HIS A 82 11.18 9.95 10.89
N ALA A 83 12.21 10.43 11.57
CA ALA A 83 12.59 9.94 12.89
C ALA A 83 11.51 10.21 13.95
N ILE A 84 10.93 11.43 13.95
CA ILE A 84 9.86 11.82 14.86
C ILE A 84 8.60 10.98 14.56
N ASN A 85 8.26 10.84 13.28
CA ASN A 85 7.10 10.07 12.83
C ASN A 85 7.20 8.62 13.31
N LYS A 86 8.34 7.96 13.08
CA LYS A 86 8.54 6.57 13.51
C LYS A 86 8.40 6.37 15.02
N ILE A 87 8.86 7.34 15.83
CA ILE A 87 8.73 7.30 17.28
C ILE A 87 7.25 7.50 17.72
N LEU A 88 6.53 8.40 17.07
CA LEU A 88 5.12 8.67 17.38
C LEU A 88 4.24 7.51 16.96
N ASP A 89 4.42 7.02 15.74
CA ASP A 89 3.72 5.92 15.13
C ASP A 89 3.71 4.69 16.04
N THR A 90 4.88 4.15 16.35
CA THR A 90 5.02 2.99 17.25
C THR A 90 4.35 3.24 18.60
N ARG A 91 4.52 4.41 19.22
CA ARG A 91 3.93 4.68 20.53
C ARG A 91 2.41 4.80 20.52
N VAL A 92 1.84 5.27 19.43
CA VAL A 92 0.38 5.41 19.31
C VAL A 92 -0.26 4.07 19.03
N TYR A 93 0.24 3.32 18.03
CA TYR A 93 -0.39 2.07 17.63
C TYR A 93 -0.16 0.94 18.64
N GLU A 94 1.01 0.82 19.24
CA GLU A 94 1.25 -0.17 20.30
C GLU A 94 0.32 0.01 21.53
N ARG A 95 0.03 1.26 21.93
CA ARG A 95 -0.95 1.53 22.98
C ARG A 95 -2.38 1.14 22.59
N ILE A 96 -2.72 1.31 21.31
CA ILE A 96 -4.04 0.90 20.80
C ILE A 96 -4.14 -0.62 20.77
N ILE A 97 -3.08 -1.33 20.33
CA ILE A 97 -2.98 -2.79 20.35
C ILE A 97 -3.15 -3.31 21.79
N GLU A 98 -2.40 -2.74 22.74
CA GLU A 98 -2.50 -3.13 24.14
C GLU A 98 -3.94 -2.97 24.69
N ALA A 99 -4.56 -1.81 24.42
CA ALA A 99 -5.92 -1.53 24.89
C ALA A 99 -6.95 -2.47 24.26
N GLU A 100 -6.90 -2.68 22.93
CA GLU A 100 -7.83 -3.58 22.22
C GLU A 100 -7.65 -5.04 22.64
N SER A 101 -6.40 -5.50 22.74
CA SER A 101 -6.09 -6.87 23.14
C SER A 101 -6.54 -7.17 24.56
N ASN A 102 -6.33 -6.24 25.49
CA ASN A 102 -6.78 -6.39 26.87
C ASN A 102 -8.32 -6.39 26.98
N ASP A 103 -8.99 -5.47 26.30
CA ASP A 103 -10.46 -5.41 26.30
C ASP A 103 -11.05 -6.70 25.74
N TYR A 104 -10.51 -7.17 24.62
CA TYR A 104 -10.92 -8.40 23.97
C TYR A 104 -10.69 -9.63 24.87
N TYR A 105 -9.51 -9.75 25.45
CA TYR A 105 -9.15 -10.86 26.37
C TYR A 105 -10.10 -10.94 27.56
N VAL A 106 -10.35 -9.82 28.24
CA VAL A 106 -11.25 -9.76 29.42
C VAL A 106 -12.68 -10.13 29.03
N GLU A 107 -13.16 -9.70 27.87
CA GLU A 107 -14.51 -10.04 27.39
C GLU A 107 -14.64 -11.56 27.14
N LYS A 108 -13.66 -12.16 26.44
CA LYS A 108 -13.76 -13.57 26.02
C LYS A 108 -13.51 -14.57 27.13
N ILE A 109 -12.74 -14.23 28.17
CA ILE A 109 -12.66 -15.05 29.38
C ILE A 109 -14.03 -15.16 30.07
N LYS A 110 -14.78 -14.04 30.13
CA LYS A 110 -16.11 -14.04 30.74
C LYS A 110 -17.12 -14.90 29.99
N THR A 111 -16.94 -15.05 28.68
CA THR A 111 -17.81 -15.87 27.81
C THR A 111 -17.37 -17.33 27.72
N GLY A 112 -16.24 -17.72 28.32
CA GLY A 112 -15.75 -19.11 28.35
C GLY A 112 -15.17 -19.58 27.00
N ALA A 113 -14.65 -18.68 26.18
CA ALA A 113 -14.00 -19.02 24.92
C ALA A 113 -12.73 -19.86 25.16
N SER A 114 -12.36 -20.75 24.23
CA SER A 114 -11.14 -21.54 24.31
C SER A 114 -9.88 -20.70 24.05
N ASP A 115 -8.75 -21.10 24.64
CA ASP A 115 -7.47 -20.39 24.50
C ASP A 115 -7.04 -20.26 23.05
N SER A 116 -7.28 -21.29 22.22
CA SER A 116 -6.96 -21.23 20.78
C SER A 116 -7.83 -20.23 20.02
N GLN A 117 -9.10 -20.08 20.40
CA GLN A 117 -9.99 -19.07 19.83
C GLN A 117 -9.55 -17.66 20.22
N ILE A 118 -9.17 -17.44 21.47
CA ILE A 118 -8.69 -16.15 21.96
C ILE A 118 -7.41 -15.77 21.22
N SER A 119 -6.43 -16.68 21.15
CA SER A 119 -5.14 -16.43 20.47
C SER A 119 -5.31 -16.12 18.97
N SER A 120 -6.13 -16.91 18.28
CA SER A 120 -6.39 -16.68 16.84
C SER A 120 -7.01 -15.30 16.56
N ARG A 121 -7.82 -14.80 17.50
CA ARG A 121 -8.51 -13.51 17.31
C ARG A 121 -7.68 -12.31 17.73
N LEU A 122 -6.81 -12.44 18.71
CA LEU A 122 -5.82 -11.43 19.03
C LEU A 122 -4.96 -11.14 17.80
N ASN A 123 -4.56 -12.16 17.04
CA ASN A 123 -3.85 -11.98 15.78
C ASN A 123 -4.67 -11.18 14.73
N LEU A 124 -6.00 -11.35 14.68
CA LEU A 124 -6.85 -10.56 13.78
C LEU A 124 -6.96 -9.09 14.22
N VAL A 125 -6.95 -8.82 15.54
CA VAL A 125 -6.90 -7.45 16.06
C VAL A 125 -5.60 -6.78 15.67
N ASP A 126 -4.47 -7.46 15.82
CA ASP A 126 -3.15 -6.96 15.43
C ASP A 126 -3.11 -6.67 13.90
N GLU A 127 -3.69 -7.55 13.08
CA GLU A 127 -3.75 -7.37 11.61
C GLU A 127 -4.57 -6.13 11.22
N ILE A 128 -5.70 -5.88 11.90
CA ILE A 128 -6.54 -4.70 11.65
C ILE A 128 -5.80 -3.41 12.03
N ILE A 129 -5.09 -3.39 13.15
CA ILE A 129 -4.35 -2.22 13.60
C ILE A 129 -3.12 -1.98 12.71
N SER A 130 -2.42 -3.03 12.33
CA SER A 130 -1.30 -2.97 11.38
C SER A 130 -1.72 -2.38 10.02
N PHE A 131 -2.97 -2.58 9.58
CA PHE A 131 -3.48 -1.90 8.40
C PHE A 131 -3.45 -0.37 8.53
N PHE A 132 -3.76 0.17 9.71
CA PHE A 132 -3.68 1.63 9.93
C PHE A 132 -2.24 2.12 10.00
N GLU A 133 -1.39 1.36 10.68
CA GLU A 133 0.02 1.71 10.86
C GLU A 133 0.80 1.69 9.53
N VAL A 134 0.55 0.70 8.68
CA VAL A 134 1.39 0.46 7.49
C VAL A 134 0.62 0.69 6.20
N ASP A 135 -0.54 0.04 6.04
CA ASP A 135 -1.21 -0.01 4.75
C ASP A 135 -1.92 1.30 4.40
N LEU A 136 -2.51 1.98 5.39
CA LEU A 136 -3.15 3.28 5.19
C LEU A 136 -2.12 4.34 4.80
N VAL A 137 -0.96 4.35 5.44
CA VAL A 137 0.16 5.25 5.11
C VAL A 137 0.64 5.01 3.68
N GLN A 138 0.80 3.74 3.29
CA GLN A 138 1.15 3.39 1.91
C GLN A 138 0.09 3.86 0.89
N ILE A 139 -1.20 3.78 1.23
CA ILE A 139 -2.28 4.31 0.36
C ILE A 139 -2.15 5.82 0.19
N ILE A 140 -1.89 6.54 1.27
CA ILE A 140 -1.74 8.01 1.24
C ILE A 140 -0.49 8.39 0.43
N ASP A 141 0.62 7.69 0.64
CA ASP A 141 1.88 7.91 -0.10
C ASP A 141 1.71 7.63 -1.60
N MET A 142 1.07 6.52 -1.96
CA MET A 142 0.74 6.20 -3.35
C MET A 142 -0.11 7.30 -4.01
N LEU A 143 -1.18 7.73 -3.34
CA LEU A 143 -2.07 8.78 -3.88
C LEU A 143 -1.34 10.13 -3.97
N GLY A 144 -0.57 10.50 -2.95
CA GLY A 144 0.26 11.69 -2.94
C GLY A 144 1.25 11.70 -4.08
N GLY A 145 2.02 10.63 -4.25
CA GLY A 145 3.00 10.48 -5.32
C GLY A 145 2.38 10.59 -6.72
N ILE A 146 1.21 9.97 -6.95
CA ILE A 146 0.48 10.11 -8.22
C ILE A 146 0.06 11.57 -8.46
N VAL A 147 -0.55 12.22 -7.46
CA VAL A 147 -1.04 13.59 -7.59
C VAL A 147 0.11 14.57 -7.84
N PHE A 148 1.17 14.51 -7.05
CA PHE A 148 2.34 15.39 -7.22
C PHE A 148 3.02 15.18 -8.58
N SER A 149 3.20 13.93 -9.00
CA SER A 149 3.78 13.63 -10.32
C SER A 149 2.94 14.18 -11.46
N LEU A 150 1.62 14.00 -11.41
CA LEU A 150 0.72 14.50 -12.44
C LEU A 150 0.66 16.03 -12.47
N ILE A 151 0.64 16.70 -11.31
CA ILE A 151 0.67 18.17 -11.22
C ILE A 151 1.97 18.70 -11.84
N TYR A 152 3.12 18.11 -11.50
CA TYR A 152 4.40 18.55 -12.04
C TYR A 152 4.50 18.33 -13.56
N ILE A 153 4.10 17.18 -14.06
CA ILE A 153 4.08 16.87 -15.49
C ILE A 153 3.16 17.85 -16.24
N PHE A 154 1.97 18.13 -15.68
CA PHE A 154 1.02 19.06 -16.27
C PHE A 154 1.57 20.48 -16.37
N THR A 155 2.15 21.00 -15.28
CA THR A 155 2.62 22.39 -15.20
C THR A 155 3.89 22.63 -16.00
N THR A 156 4.77 21.61 -16.11
CA THR A 156 6.08 21.77 -16.75
C THR A 156 6.08 21.27 -18.20
N SER A 157 5.49 20.11 -18.48
CA SER A 157 5.62 19.44 -19.78
C SER A 157 4.40 19.63 -20.70
N GLY A 158 3.34 20.24 -20.18
CA GLY A 158 2.12 20.52 -20.94
C GLY A 158 1.18 19.33 -21.12
N LEU A 159 0.08 19.62 -21.85
CA LEU A 159 -1.08 18.69 -21.96
C LEU A 159 -0.74 17.37 -22.63
N LEU A 160 0.16 17.34 -23.61
CA LEU A 160 0.43 16.12 -24.37
C LEU A 160 1.05 15.02 -23.50
N LEU A 161 2.10 15.35 -22.76
CA LEU A 161 2.77 14.38 -21.89
C LEU A 161 1.88 13.99 -20.71
N PHE A 162 1.09 14.93 -20.18
CA PHE A 162 0.12 14.68 -19.13
C PHE A 162 -0.94 13.64 -19.53
N PHE A 163 -1.60 13.81 -20.69
CA PHE A 163 -2.59 12.84 -21.15
C PHE A 163 -1.97 11.49 -21.51
N LEU A 164 -0.76 11.50 -22.03
CA LEU A 164 -0.02 10.27 -22.30
C LEU A 164 0.30 9.51 -21.01
N ALA A 165 0.76 10.22 -19.98
CA ALA A 165 1.03 9.62 -18.66
C ALA A 165 -0.23 8.97 -18.06
N ILE A 166 -1.38 9.65 -18.11
CA ILE A 166 -2.66 9.09 -17.66
C ILE A 166 -3.05 7.86 -18.49
N ALA A 167 -2.94 7.93 -19.81
CA ALA A 167 -3.30 6.82 -20.70
C ALA A 167 -2.46 5.57 -20.39
N VAL A 168 -1.14 5.73 -20.22
CA VAL A 168 -0.24 4.61 -19.86
C VAL A 168 -0.56 4.08 -18.47
N SER A 169 -0.81 4.95 -17.49
CA SER A 169 -1.21 4.54 -16.13
C SER A 169 -2.48 3.69 -16.14
N ILE A 170 -3.49 4.09 -16.93
CA ILE A 170 -4.73 3.32 -17.09
C ILE A 170 -4.45 1.96 -17.75
N LEU A 171 -3.59 1.92 -18.78
CA LEU A 171 -3.21 0.67 -19.44
C LEU A 171 -2.49 -0.28 -18.47
N VAL A 172 -1.50 0.21 -17.72
CA VAL A 172 -0.80 -0.56 -16.68
C VAL A 172 -1.81 -1.15 -15.69
N TYR A 173 -2.72 -0.33 -15.16
CA TYR A 173 -3.75 -0.78 -14.24
C TYR A 173 -4.64 -1.89 -14.83
N ILE A 174 -5.10 -1.74 -16.08
CA ILE A 174 -5.97 -2.72 -16.74
C ILE A 174 -5.23 -4.05 -16.94
N PHE A 175 -3.98 -4.02 -17.39
CA PHE A 175 -3.17 -5.23 -17.61
C PHE A 175 -2.88 -5.96 -16.30
N THR A 176 -2.45 -5.25 -15.27
CA THR A 176 -2.06 -5.85 -13.97
C THR A 176 -3.26 -6.35 -13.18
N LYS A 177 -4.44 -5.71 -13.30
CA LYS A 177 -5.67 -6.10 -12.59
C LYS A 177 -6.03 -7.58 -12.73
N ARG A 178 -5.85 -8.17 -13.93
CA ARG A 178 -6.18 -9.60 -14.17
C ARG A 178 -5.27 -10.54 -13.40
N TYR A 179 -3.97 -10.23 -13.33
CA TYR A 179 -2.98 -11.04 -12.61
C TYR A 179 -3.20 -10.97 -11.12
N HIS A 180 -3.30 -9.77 -10.55
CA HIS A 180 -3.53 -9.56 -9.12
C HIS A 180 -4.87 -10.15 -8.62
N THR A 181 -5.91 -10.19 -9.46
CA THR A 181 -7.16 -10.87 -9.08
C THR A 181 -6.96 -12.38 -8.91
N LYS A 182 -6.12 -13.02 -9.75
CA LYS A 182 -5.80 -14.44 -9.62
C LYS A 182 -4.90 -14.71 -8.42
N ILE A 183 -3.93 -13.83 -8.15
CA ILE A 183 -3.05 -13.90 -6.99
C ILE A 183 -3.87 -13.81 -5.70
N ALA A 184 -4.79 -12.84 -5.61
CA ALA A 184 -5.70 -12.73 -4.48
C ALA A 184 -6.55 -14.00 -4.27
N SER A 185 -7.05 -14.61 -5.35
CA SER A 185 -7.75 -15.90 -5.26
C SER A 185 -6.86 -17.05 -4.77
N ASN A 186 -5.58 -17.08 -5.16
CA ASN A 186 -4.64 -18.06 -4.66
C ASN A 186 -4.32 -17.86 -3.17
N ASN A 187 -4.20 -16.60 -2.73
CA ASN A 187 -3.96 -16.25 -1.33
C ASN A 187 -5.12 -16.70 -0.43
N VAL A 188 -6.38 -16.50 -0.86
CA VAL A 188 -7.54 -17.03 -0.12
C VAL A 188 -7.47 -18.54 0.01
N LYS A 189 -7.16 -19.28 -1.07
CA LYS A 189 -7.00 -20.74 -1.01
C LYS A 189 -5.86 -21.17 -0.10
N LEU A 190 -4.80 -20.37 -0.04
CA LEU A 190 -3.64 -20.63 0.81
C LEU A 190 -4.00 -20.47 2.29
N GLN A 191 -4.79 -19.44 2.64
CA GLN A 191 -5.34 -19.26 3.97
C GLN A 191 -6.30 -20.37 4.37
N ASP A 192 -7.23 -20.76 3.48
CA ASP A 192 -8.16 -21.88 3.74
C ASP A 192 -7.39 -23.20 3.99
N HIS A 193 -6.27 -23.43 3.28
CA HIS A 193 -5.41 -24.59 3.53
C HIS A 193 -4.62 -24.45 4.84
N ASP A 194 -4.14 -23.28 5.20
CA ASP A 194 -3.41 -23.08 6.46
C ASP A 194 -4.30 -23.31 7.68
N GLU A 195 -5.61 -23.06 7.62
CA GLU A 195 -6.57 -23.39 8.67
C GLU A 195 -6.64 -24.91 8.95
N THR A 196 -6.43 -25.74 7.94
CA THR A 196 -6.45 -27.23 8.09
C THR A 196 -5.10 -27.80 8.51
N ARG A 197 -4.07 -26.96 8.73
CA ARG A 197 -2.71 -27.41 9.05
C ARG A 197 -2.62 -28.21 10.33
N GLU A 198 -3.31 -27.77 11.39
CA GLU A 198 -3.30 -28.45 12.69
C GLU A 198 -3.93 -29.83 12.61
N GLU A 199 -5.03 -29.98 11.87
CA GLU A 199 -5.68 -31.28 11.65
C GLU A 199 -4.77 -32.24 10.90
N VAL A 200 -4.08 -31.75 9.86
CA VAL A 200 -3.15 -32.57 9.09
C VAL A 200 -1.93 -32.99 9.92
N ILE A 201 -1.40 -32.11 10.77
CA ILE A 201 -0.29 -32.44 11.69
C ILE A 201 -0.75 -33.46 12.75
N SER A 202 -1.93 -33.27 13.33
CA SER A 202 -2.48 -34.15 14.35
C SER A 202 -2.81 -35.55 13.85
N SER A 203 -3.12 -35.69 12.55
CA SER A 203 -3.37 -36.98 11.91
C SER A 203 -2.13 -37.90 11.88
N ARG A 204 -0.92 -37.35 12.06
CA ARG A 204 0.38 -38.06 11.98
C ARG A 204 0.55 -38.93 10.73
N ASN A 205 -0.18 -38.61 9.65
CA ASN A 205 -0.15 -39.31 8.40
C ASN A 205 0.81 -38.64 7.41
N GLU A 206 1.95 -39.28 7.14
CA GLU A 206 3.00 -38.73 6.27
C GLU A 206 2.49 -38.47 4.84
N HIS A 207 1.66 -39.33 4.29
CA HIS A 207 1.13 -39.18 2.92
C HIS A 207 0.20 -37.94 2.85
N GLN A 208 -0.63 -37.73 3.86
CA GLN A 208 -1.53 -36.59 3.97
C GLN A 208 -0.74 -35.30 4.10
N PHE A 209 0.31 -35.28 4.94
CA PHE A 209 1.18 -34.12 5.13
C PHE A 209 1.95 -33.76 3.85
N ARG A 210 2.48 -34.75 3.12
CA ARG A 210 3.14 -34.51 1.82
C ARG A 210 2.18 -33.93 0.78
N GLY A 211 0.95 -34.42 0.71
CA GLY A 211 -0.11 -33.89 -0.16
C GLY A 211 -0.44 -32.44 0.17
N PHE A 212 -0.62 -32.14 1.45
CA PHE A 212 -0.87 -30.80 1.97
C PHE A 212 0.26 -29.81 1.59
N THR A 213 1.51 -30.18 1.89
CA THR A 213 2.68 -29.33 1.59
C THR A 213 2.84 -29.10 0.09
N ARG A 214 2.58 -30.12 -0.74
CA ARG A 214 2.64 -30.00 -2.19
C ARG A 214 1.58 -29.03 -2.74
N THR A 215 0.39 -29.03 -2.18
CA THR A 215 -0.68 -28.11 -2.58
C THR A 215 -0.31 -26.66 -2.25
N ILE A 216 0.20 -26.39 -1.05
CA ILE A 216 0.69 -25.08 -0.65
C ILE A 216 1.82 -24.61 -1.59
N LEU A 217 2.79 -25.50 -1.86
CA LEU A 217 3.91 -25.19 -2.75
C LEU A 217 3.42 -24.78 -4.15
N ASN A 218 2.51 -25.57 -4.72
CA ASN A 218 1.96 -25.29 -6.06
C ASN A 218 1.20 -23.96 -6.11
N LEU A 219 0.44 -23.61 -5.06
CA LEU A 219 -0.24 -22.31 -4.96
C LEU A 219 0.75 -21.15 -4.90
N ARG A 220 1.81 -21.28 -4.10
CA ARG A 220 2.89 -20.26 -3.99
C ARG A 220 3.64 -20.10 -5.31
N ILE A 221 4.03 -21.19 -5.97
CA ILE A 221 4.67 -21.15 -7.29
C ILE A 221 3.76 -20.47 -8.31
N SER A 222 2.47 -20.87 -8.36
CA SER A 222 1.50 -20.26 -9.27
C SER A 222 1.32 -18.76 -9.03
N SER A 223 1.34 -18.30 -7.76
CA SER A 223 1.27 -16.87 -7.44
C SER A 223 2.52 -16.14 -7.88
N SER A 224 3.71 -16.69 -7.61
CA SER A 224 5.00 -16.12 -8.04
C SER A 224 5.11 -16.01 -9.57
N ASP A 225 4.65 -17.03 -10.32
CA ASP A 225 4.63 -16.99 -11.78
C ASP A 225 3.69 -15.90 -12.34
N LEU A 226 2.56 -15.68 -11.65
CA LEU A 226 1.60 -14.63 -12.02
C LEU A 226 2.17 -13.24 -11.72
N ASP A 227 2.85 -13.09 -10.57
CA ASP A 227 3.55 -11.85 -10.22
C ASP A 227 4.64 -11.53 -11.23
N ALA A 228 5.49 -12.50 -11.56
CA ALA A 228 6.55 -12.32 -12.56
C ALA A 228 6.00 -11.85 -13.92
N LYS A 229 4.87 -12.42 -14.35
CA LYS A 229 4.20 -12.00 -15.61
C LYS A 229 3.61 -10.59 -15.50
N ALA A 230 3.04 -10.24 -14.35
CA ALA A 230 2.51 -8.91 -14.11
C ALA A 230 3.63 -7.87 -14.17
N TYR A 231 4.75 -8.10 -13.46
CA TYR A 231 5.93 -7.23 -13.47
C TYR A 231 6.51 -7.08 -14.88
N LEU A 232 6.72 -8.19 -15.60
CA LEU A 232 7.28 -8.13 -16.95
C LEU A 232 6.43 -7.24 -17.89
N CYS A 233 5.11 -7.42 -17.88
CA CYS A 233 4.21 -6.61 -18.72
C CYS A 233 4.24 -5.14 -18.31
N THR A 234 4.30 -4.86 -17.01
CA THR A 234 4.32 -3.51 -16.44
C THR A 234 5.63 -2.81 -16.78
N ASP A 235 6.76 -3.46 -16.49
CA ASP A 235 8.09 -2.87 -16.68
C ASP A 235 8.38 -2.58 -18.14
N VAL A 236 7.98 -3.48 -19.06
CA VAL A 236 8.13 -3.22 -20.49
C VAL A 236 7.31 -2.00 -20.94
N LEU A 237 6.04 -1.91 -20.50
CA LEU A 237 5.17 -0.79 -20.88
C LEU A 237 5.68 0.53 -20.30
N GLN A 238 6.11 0.53 -19.05
CA GLN A 238 6.65 1.72 -18.38
C GLN A 238 8.01 2.14 -18.95
N SER A 239 8.89 1.19 -19.29
CA SER A 239 10.17 1.48 -19.93
C SER A 239 9.98 2.11 -21.32
N VAL A 240 9.07 1.56 -22.11
CA VAL A 240 8.71 2.15 -23.42
C VAL A 240 8.15 3.56 -23.25
N PHE A 241 7.27 3.76 -22.27
CA PHE A 241 6.72 5.09 -21.97
C PHE A 241 7.81 6.06 -21.54
N LEU A 242 8.71 5.67 -20.64
CA LEU A 242 9.81 6.51 -20.17
C LEU A 242 10.71 6.95 -21.32
N ILE A 243 11.14 6.00 -22.16
CA ILE A 243 11.97 6.31 -23.34
C ILE A 243 11.25 7.28 -24.28
N PHE A 244 9.96 7.03 -24.55
CA PHE A 244 9.17 7.88 -25.43
C PHE A 244 8.99 9.29 -24.82
N ALA A 245 8.73 9.38 -23.51
CA ALA A 245 8.60 10.64 -22.78
C ALA A 245 9.90 11.46 -22.83
N ILE A 246 11.06 10.83 -22.65
CA ILE A 246 12.37 11.49 -22.77
C ILE A 246 12.55 12.05 -24.18
N ILE A 247 12.32 11.23 -25.24
CA ILE A 247 12.46 11.67 -26.63
C ILE A 247 11.51 12.84 -26.93
N LEU A 248 10.27 12.77 -26.46
CA LEU A 248 9.28 13.81 -26.64
C LEU A 248 9.71 15.12 -25.97
N THR A 249 10.14 15.04 -24.71
CA THR A 249 10.58 16.20 -23.92
C THR A 249 11.80 16.87 -24.56
N VAL A 250 12.80 16.08 -24.97
CA VAL A 250 13.99 16.62 -25.69
C VAL A 250 13.62 17.28 -27.02
N LYS A 251 12.68 16.70 -27.78
CA LYS A 251 12.22 17.27 -29.04
C LYS A 251 11.42 18.56 -28.87
N MET A 252 10.71 18.73 -27.78
CA MET A 252 9.98 19.98 -27.48
C MET A 252 10.92 21.16 -27.15
N GLY A 253 12.16 20.89 -26.74
CA GLY A 253 13.34 21.75 -26.95
C GLY A 253 13.52 22.98 -26.07
N ASN A 254 12.76 23.19 -25.01
CA ASN A 254 12.84 24.41 -24.20
C ASN A 254 13.03 24.13 -22.68
N TYR A 255 13.64 22.99 -22.32
CA TYR A 255 13.81 22.62 -20.93
C TYR A 255 15.27 22.78 -20.47
N THR A 256 15.46 23.24 -19.25
CA THR A 256 16.76 23.21 -18.58
C THR A 256 17.15 21.79 -18.19
N SER A 257 18.42 21.57 -17.87
CA SER A 257 18.92 20.25 -17.43
C SER A 257 18.21 19.76 -16.15
N GLY A 258 17.93 20.67 -15.22
CA GLY A 258 17.23 20.35 -13.99
C GLY A 258 15.75 20.06 -14.21
N GLN A 259 15.09 20.77 -15.10
CA GLN A 259 13.71 20.46 -15.50
C GLN A 259 13.60 19.09 -16.15
N LEU A 260 14.52 18.72 -17.04
CA LEU A 260 14.58 17.39 -17.65
C LEU A 260 14.74 16.30 -16.57
N PHE A 261 15.67 16.50 -15.64
CA PHE A 261 15.87 15.58 -14.52
C PHE A 261 14.57 15.41 -13.72
N SER A 262 13.92 16.51 -13.35
CA SER A 262 12.69 16.48 -12.56
C SER A 262 11.55 15.76 -13.31
N ILE A 263 11.35 16.05 -14.61
CA ILE A 263 10.31 15.39 -15.43
C ILE A 263 10.54 13.88 -15.46
N ILE A 264 11.76 13.43 -15.71
CA ILE A 264 12.11 12.01 -15.76
C ILE A 264 11.82 11.35 -14.41
N THR A 265 12.25 11.99 -13.32
CA THR A 265 12.07 11.46 -11.96
C THR A 265 10.59 11.38 -11.58
N TYR A 266 9.78 12.39 -11.91
CA TYR A 266 8.33 12.33 -11.66
C TYR A 266 7.61 11.29 -12.54
N ILE A 267 8.07 11.03 -13.76
CA ILE A 267 7.54 9.92 -14.56
C ILE A 267 7.88 8.57 -13.93
N MET A 268 9.12 8.40 -13.43
CA MET A 268 9.51 7.18 -12.71
C MET A 268 8.69 6.99 -11.44
N MET A 269 8.53 8.04 -10.65
CA MET A 269 7.68 8.06 -9.45
C MET A 269 6.22 7.71 -9.77
N LEU A 270 5.63 8.30 -10.81
CA LEU A 270 4.27 7.97 -11.26
C LEU A 270 4.14 6.50 -11.63
N ASN A 271 5.11 5.96 -12.37
CA ASN A 271 5.12 4.57 -12.78
C ASN A 271 5.16 3.62 -11.58
N GLU A 272 6.02 3.88 -10.60
CA GLU A 272 6.13 3.12 -9.36
C GLU A 272 4.80 3.12 -8.59
N ARG A 273 4.23 4.31 -8.33
CA ARG A 273 2.98 4.47 -7.58
C ARG A 273 1.76 3.83 -8.28
N VAL A 274 1.72 3.83 -9.59
CA VAL A 274 0.64 3.16 -10.35
C VAL A 274 0.70 1.64 -10.20
N CYS A 275 1.88 1.06 -10.08
CA CYS A 275 2.04 -0.38 -9.80
C CYS A 275 1.49 -0.76 -8.43
N GLU A 276 1.69 0.08 -7.41
CA GLU A 276 1.22 -0.14 -6.04
C GLU A 276 -0.31 -0.21 -5.92
N ILE A 277 -1.08 0.38 -6.84
CA ILE A 277 -2.56 0.37 -6.81
C ILE A 277 -3.12 -1.05 -6.67
N ASN A 278 -2.50 -2.03 -7.32
CA ASN A 278 -2.97 -3.40 -7.26
C ASN A 278 -2.58 -4.11 -5.95
N GLU A 279 -1.44 -3.79 -5.38
CA GLU A 279 -1.01 -4.28 -4.06
C GLU A 279 -1.93 -3.74 -2.97
N VAL A 280 -2.17 -2.44 -2.98
CA VAL A 280 -3.13 -1.77 -2.07
C VAL A 280 -4.50 -2.42 -2.14
N ARG A 281 -4.98 -2.76 -3.34
CA ARG A 281 -6.26 -3.46 -3.48
C ARG A 281 -6.26 -4.83 -2.80
N VAL A 282 -5.18 -5.59 -2.87
CA VAL A 282 -5.05 -6.89 -2.18
C VAL A 282 -5.06 -6.68 -0.67
N LYS A 283 -4.33 -5.70 -0.15
CA LYS A 283 -4.31 -5.36 1.28
C LYS A 283 -5.70 -4.99 1.82
N VAL A 284 -6.44 -4.16 1.08
CA VAL A 284 -7.83 -3.83 1.43
C VAL A 284 -8.75 -5.06 1.41
N TYR A 285 -8.56 -6.00 0.48
CA TYR A 285 -9.32 -7.25 0.49
C TYR A 285 -8.99 -8.12 1.70
N ASN A 286 -7.72 -8.22 2.07
CA ASN A 286 -7.29 -8.97 3.27
C ASN A 286 -7.91 -8.35 4.53
N LEU A 287 -7.85 -7.03 4.69
CA LEU A 287 -8.51 -6.34 5.81
C LEU A 287 -10.01 -6.67 5.91
N ILE A 288 -10.73 -6.60 4.78
CA ILE A 288 -12.16 -6.93 4.75
C ILE A 288 -12.40 -8.40 5.18
N ASP A 289 -11.52 -9.32 4.78
CA ASP A 289 -11.63 -10.72 5.16
C ASP A 289 -11.37 -10.91 6.66
N SER A 290 -10.34 -10.27 7.23
CA SER A 290 -9.98 -10.34 8.65
C SER A 290 -11.10 -9.79 9.55
N VAL A 291 -11.69 -8.64 9.18
CA VAL A 291 -12.85 -8.08 9.89
C VAL A 291 -14.05 -9.01 9.81
N THR A 292 -14.31 -9.61 8.63
CA THR A 292 -15.41 -10.57 8.45
C THR A 292 -15.26 -11.81 9.31
N ARG A 293 -14.04 -12.33 9.45
CA ARG A 293 -13.73 -13.49 10.30
C ARG A 293 -13.88 -13.17 11.77
N LEU A 294 -13.52 -11.96 12.17
CA LEU A 294 -13.68 -11.49 13.54
C LEU A 294 -15.16 -11.48 13.96
N GLU A 295 -16.06 -11.00 13.10
CA GLU A 295 -17.50 -10.88 13.38
C GLU A 295 -18.28 -12.20 13.25
N ARG A 296 -17.97 -13.02 12.24
CA ARG A 296 -18.72 -14.26 11.96
C ARG A 296 -18.67 -15.29 13.09
N ASN A 297 -17.73 -15.16 13.97
CA ASN A 297 -17.58 -16.05 15.12
C ASN A 297 -18.18 -15.43 16.40
N GLU A 298 -18.82 -14.28 16.34
CA GLU A 298 -19.55 -13.67 17.45
C GLU A 298 -21.05 -14.12 17.47
N GLU A 299 -21.52 -14.73 16.38
CA GLU A 299 -22.84 -15.43 16.31
C GLU A 299 -22.68 -16.91 16.67
#